data_caff5d4c6fd604e36cad6a83fd80f530
#
_entry.id   caff5d4c6fd604e36cad6a83fd80f530
#
_cell.length_a   1.000
_cell.length_b   1.000
_cell.length_c   1.000
_cell.angle_alpha   90.00
_cell.angle_beta   90.00
_cell.angle_gamma   90.00
#
_symmetry.space_group_name_H-M   'P 1'
#
loop_
_entity.id
_entity.type
_entity.pdbx_description
1 polymer ?
#
loop_
_entity_poly.entity_id
_entity_poly.type
_entity_poly.pdbx_seq_one_letter_code
_entity_poly.pdbx_strand_id
1 'polypeptide(L)'
;MINVAKKGMPSLAGLFFWMSAKLENIKRLDVSEPLKLDCGKTISNFPLAYETYGALNDNKDNAILVFHALTGDQFVTGINPITNKEGWWVTAVGPGKAIDTNKYFVICANVIGGCMGSLGPRNINPDTNKPYGLEFPVITIKDMVRAQQSLLDHFGIKKLLCATGGSMGGMQLLQFCATFPDKTFSAIPIACSSSHS
;
A
#
# COMPACT_ATOMS: atom_id res chain seq x y z
N MET A 1 -27.16 -30.32 23.20
CA MET A 1 -27.29 -28.83 23.24
C MET A 1 -25.91 -28.23 23.28
N ILE A 2 -25.45 -27.71 22.15
CA ILE A 2 -24.12 -27.08 22.03
C ILE A 2 -24.30 -25.61 22.39
N ASN A 3 -23.70 -25.23 23.50
CA ASN A 3 -23.74 -23.86 24.00
C ASN A 3 -22.78 -22.97 23.20
N VAL A 4 -23.27 -22.31 22.14
CA VAL A 4 -22.52 -21.32 21.39
C VAL A 4 -22.52 -20.03 22.22
N ALA A 5 -21.47 -19.84 23.02
CA ALA A 5 -21.23 -18.61 23.73
C ALA A 5 -21.15 -17.47 22.68
N LYS A 6 -22.11 -16.55 22.68
CA LYS A 6 -22.06 -15.27 21.97
C LYS A 6 -20.84 -14.50 22.49
N LYS A 7 -19.71 -14.57 21.79
CA LYS A 7 -18.64 -13.60 21.99
C LYS A 7 -19.21 -12.24 21.58
N GLY A 8 -19.49 -11.39 22.56
CA GLY A 8 -19.98 -10.03 22.34
C GLY A 8 -19.00 -9.29 21.42
N MET A 9 -19.52 -8.50 20.49
CA MET A 9 -18.69 -7.60 19.70
C MET A 9 -17.89 -6.71 20.64
N PRO A 10 -16.58 -6.53 20.42
CA PRO A 10 -15.79 -5.60 21.23
C PRO A 10 -16.41 -4.20 21.11
N SER A 11 -16.36 -3.42 22.19
CA SER A 11 -16.74 -2.01 22.15
C SER A 11 -15.96 -1.30 21.04
N LEU A 12 -16.46 -0.19 20.50
CA LEU A 12 -15.74 0.62 19.50
C LEU A 12 -14.31 0.92 19.96
N ALA A 13 -14.09 1.24 21.24
CA ALA A 13 -12.76 1.44 21.81
C ALA A 13 -11.92 0.15 21.78
N GLY A 14 -12.51 -1.00 22.10
CA GLY A 14 -11.84 -2.29 22.04
C GLY A 14 -11.47 -2.70 20.61
N LEU A 15 -12.33 -2.39 19.63
CA LEU A 15 -12.04 -2.62 18.20
C LEU A 15 -10.90 -1.72 17.71
N PHE A 16 -10.88 -0.46 18.14
CA PHE A 16 -9.79 0.47 17.84
C PHE A 16 -8.45 0.02 18.41
N PHE A 17 -8.44 -0.40 19.68
CA PHE A 17 -7.24 -0.91 20.34
C PHE A 17 -6.72 -2.19 19.66
N TRP A 18 -7.62 -3.12 19.34
CA TRP A 18 -7.28 -4.37 18.66
C TRP A 18 -6.71 -4.14 17.26
N MET A 19 -7.28 -3.23 16.46
CA MET A 19 -6.73 -2.85 15.16
C MET A 19 -5.37 -2.18 15.28
N SER A 20 -5.19 -1.29 16.25
CA SER A 20 -3.91 -0.60 16.48
C SER A 20 -2.79 -1.58 16.79
N ALA A 21 -3.02 -2.51 17.72
CA ALA A 21 -2.04 -3.54 18.08
C ALA A 21 -1.67 -4.47 16.92
N LYS A 22 -2.62 -4.77 16.03
CA LYS A 22 -2.32 -5.57 14.83
C LYS A 22 -1.53 -4.79 13.77
N LEU A 23 -1.77 -3.49 13.65
CA LEU A 23 -1.04 -2.62 12.73
C LEU A 23 0.42 -2.41 13.14
N GLU A 24 0.78 -2.62 14.41
CA GLU A 24 2.17 -2.51 14.88
C GLU A 24 3.08 -3.60 14.30
N ASN A 25 2.54 -4.75 13.93
CA ASN A 25 3.28 -5.92 13.45
C ASN A 25 3.36 -6.05 11.93
N ILE A 26 2.93 -5.06 11.16
CA ILE A 26 3.03 -5.07 9.70
C ILE A 26 4.35 -4.48 9.23
N LYS A 27 4.78 -4.85 8.03
CA LYS A 27 5.97 -4.26 7.41
C LYS A 27 5.75 -2.79 7.14
N ARG A 28 6.69 -1.96 7.55
CA ARG A 28 6.69 -0.51 7.30
C ARG A 28 8.08 -0.03 6.93
N LEU A 29 8.13 0.90 6.02
CA LEU A 29 9.28 1.73 5.75
C LEU A 29 9.03 3.09 6.41
N ASP A 30 9.92 3.51 7.30
CA ASP A 30 9.92 4.89 7.81
C ASP A 30 10.65 5.76 6.80
N VAL A 31 9.87 6.53 6.03
CA VAL A 31 10.39 7.43 5.00
C VAL A 31 10.87 8.71 5.66
N SER A 32 12.19 8.92 5.69
CA SER A 32 12.79 10.12 6.28
C SER A 32 12.78 11.32 5.33
N GLU A 33 12.87 11.04 4.04
CA GLU A 33 12.90 12.09 3.02
C GLU A 33 11.59 12.88 2.98
N PRO A 34 11.66 14.24 3.00
CA PRO A 34 10.48 15.08 2.92
C PRO A 34 9.72 14.87 1.61
N LEU A 35 8.41 14.65 1.70
CA LEU A 35 7.51 14.57 0.57
C LEU A 35 6.68 15.85 0.46
N LYS A 36 6.95 16.66 -0.58
CA LYS A 36 6.14 17.81 -0.92
C LYS A 36 4.85 17.37 -1.61
N LEU A 37 3.71 17.65 -1.01
CA LEU A 37 2.39 17.32 -1.53
C LEU A 37 1.89 18.36 -2.55
N ASP A 38 1.00 17.92 -3.44
CA ASP A 38 0.39 18.81 -4.44
C ASP A 38 -0.44 19.94 -3.80
N CYS A 39 -0.97 19.73 -2.59
CA CYS A 39 -1.66 20.79 -1.80
C CYS A 39 -0.72 21.82 -1.20
N GLY A 40 0.59 21.73 -1.46
CA GLY A 40 1.61 22.67 -0.97
C GLY A 40 2.18 22.37 0.42
N LYS A 41 1.59 21.44 1.18
CA LYS A 41 2.14 20.97 2.45
C LYS A 41 3.31 20.01 2.23
N THR A 42 4.13 19.82 3.25
CA THR A 42 5.22 18.82 3.26
C THR A 42 4.99 17.88 4.42
N ILE A 43 5.16 16.58 4.18
CA ILE A 43 5.20 15.55 5.22
C ILE A 43 6.60 14.96 5.29
N SER A 44 7.08 14.65 6.50
CA SER A 44 8.40 14.09 6.75
C SER A 44 8.31 13.01 7.81
N ASN A 45 9.27 12.08 7.82
CA ASN A 45 9.32 11.01 8.81
C ASN A 45 7.99 10.27 8.94
N PHE A 46 7.48 9.73 7.83
CA PHE A 46 6.18 9.10 7.79
C PHE A 46 6.26 7.59 7.49
N PRO A 47 5.37 6.78 8.09
CA PRO A 47 5.31 5.36 7.81
C PRO A 47 4.66 5.10 6.45
N LEU A 48 5.27 4.21 5.68
CA LEU A 48 4.69 3.62 4.47
C LEU A 48 4.58 2.10 4.67
N ALA A 49 3.39 1.62 4.93
CA ALA A 49 3.13 0.20 5.10
C ALA A 49 3.17 -0.52 3.75
N TYR A 50 3.71 -1.72 3.74
CA TYR A 50 3.79 -2.52 2.51
C TYR A 50 3.79 -4.02 2.80
N GLU A 51 3.61 -4.82 1.78
CA GLU A 51 3.83 -6.26 1.82
C GLU A 51 4.62 -6.70 0.59
N THR A 52 5.33 -7.82 0.72
CA THR A 52 6.13 -8.41 -0.35
C THR A 52 5.90 -9.90 -0.44
N TYR A 53 5.97 -10.42 -1.66
CA TYR A 53 5.80 -11.85 -1.94
C TYR A 53 6.86 -12.31 -2.92
N GLY A 54 7.36 -13.53 -2.75
CA GLY A 54 8.49 -14.05 -3.51
C GLY A 54 9.82 -13.47 -3.07
N ALA A 55 10.85 -13.66 -3.88
CA ALA A 55 12.22 -13.22 -3.61
C ALA A 55 12.74 -12.27 -4.70
N LEU A 56 13.34 -11.16 -4.27
CA LEU A 56 14.06 -10.27 -5.16
C LEU A 56 15.37 -10.95 -5.55
N ASN A 57 15.64 -11.06 -6.86
CA ASN A 57 16.87 -11.63 -7.35
C ASN A 57 18.05 -10.65 -7.23
N ASP A 58 19.27 -11.14 -7.40
CA ASP A 58 20.50 -10.35 -7.24
C ASP A 58 20.59 -9.18 -8.23
N ASN A 59 20.05 -9.34 -9.44
CA ASN A 59 19.98 -8.29 -10.46
C ASN A 59 18.89 -7.26 -10.19
N LYS A 60 17.95 -7.56 -9.29
CA LYS A 60 16.78 -6.71 -8.94
C LYS A 60 15.90 -6.36 -10.16
N ASP A 61 15.81 -7.29 -11.12
CA ASP A 61 15.08 -7.11 -12.38
C ASP A 61 13.78 -7.93 -12.48
N ASN A 62 13.43 -8.70 -11.42
CA ASN A 62 12.21 -9.50 -11.34
C ASN A 62 11.11 -8.86 -10.49
N ALA A 63 11.19 -7.57 -10.21
CA ALA A 63 10.24 -6.89 -9.33
C ALA A 63 8.96 -6.46 -10.06
N ILE A 64 7.81 -6.72 -9.45
CA ILE A 64 6.47 -6.29 -9.89
C ILE A 64 5.84 -5.42 -8.80
N LEU A 65 5.47 -4.19 -9.14
CA LEU A 65 4.73 -3.29 -8.23
C LEU A 65 3.23 -3.41 -8.51
N VAL A 66 2.47 -3.71 -7.47
CA VAL A 66 1.02 -3.79 -7.51
C VAL A 66 0.43 -2.59 -6.78
N PHE A 67 -0.43 -1.83 -7.46
CA PHE A 67 -1.17 -0.72 -6.91
C PHE A 67 -2.59 -1.17 -6.54
N HIS A 68 -2.96 -1.05 -5.28
CA HIS A 68 -4.29 -1.46 -4.82
C HIS A 68 -5.38 -0.42 -5.15
N ALA A 69 -6.62 -0.88 -5.29
CA ALA A 69 -7.80 -0.05 -5.47
C ALA A 69 -8.17 0.70 -4.18
N LEU A 70 -9.13 1.63 -4.24
CA LEU A 70 -9.56 2.44 -3.09
C LEU A 70 -9.90 1.62 -1.84
N THR A 71 -10.56 0.49 -2.02
CA THR A 71 -10.98 -0.41 -0.92
C THR A 71 -9.98 -1.54 -0.63
N GLY A 72 -8.85 -1.57 -1.35
CA GLY A 72 -7.78 -2.53 -1.15
C GLY A 72 -6.76 -2.08 -0.10
N ASP A 73 -5.76 -2.93 0.08
CA ASP A 73 -4.63 -2.70 0.96
C ASP A 73 -3.37 -3.40 0.40
N GLN A 74 -2.28 -3.42 1.16
CA GLN A 74 -1.04 -4.07 0.77
C GLN A 74 -1.10 -5.60 0.73
N PHE A 75 -2.14 -6.22 1.30
CA PHE A 75 -2.25 -7.68 1.38
C PHE A 75 -2.91 -8.27 0.12
N VAL A 76 -2.10 -8.41 -0.92
CA VAL A 76 -2.54 -8.85 -2.26
C VAL A 76 -2.89 -10.34 -2.28
N THR A 77 -2.11 -11.15 -1.57
CA THR A 77 -2.29 -12.63 -1.50
C THR A 77 -1.93 -13.15 -0.10
N GLY A 78 -2.18 -14.43 0.15
CA GLY A 78 -2.05 -15.00 1.49
C GLY A 78 -3.18 -14.57 2.41
N ILE A 79 -2.96 -14.67 3.72
CA ILE A 79 -3.95 -14.25 4.73
C ILE A 79 -3.58 -12.87 5.26
N ASN A 80 -4.49 -11.91 5.13
CA ASN A 80 -4.36 -10.59 5.73
C ASN A 80 -4.38 -10.72 7.28
N PRO A 81 -3.29 -10.38 7.98
CA PRO A 81 -3.17 -10.63 9.42
C PRO A 81 -4.12 -9.74 10.26
N ILE A 82 -4.64 -8.67 9.68
CA ILE A 82 -5.54 -7.73 10.33
C ILE A 82 -6.98 -8.25 10.26
N THR A 83 -7.44 -8.59 9.06
CA THR A 83 -8.83 -9.00 8.81
C THR A 83 -9.05 -10.50 8.92
N ASN A 84 -7.99 -11.29 8.89
CA ASN A 84 -8.00 -12.77 8.83
C ASN A 84 -8.74 -13.32 7.60
N LYS A 85 -8.75 -12.55 6.50
CA LYS A 85 -9.30 -12.94 5.20
C LYS A 85 -8.19 -13.14 4.19
N GLU A 86 -8.49 -13.83 3.11
CA GLU A 86 -7.57 -13.94 1.98
C GLU A 86 -7.27 -12.56 1.37
N GLY A 87 -6.06 -12.42 0.83
CA GLY A 87 -5.65 -11.26 0.06
C GLY A 87 -6.59 -11.02 -1.12
N TRP A 88 -6.78 -9.75 -1.49
CA TRP A 88 -7.80 -9.36 -2.46
C TRP A 88 -7.53 -9.83 -3.90
N TRP A 89 -6.32 -10.27 -4.21
CA TRP A 89 -5.95 -10.76 -5.56
C TRP A 89 -5.33 -12.16 -5.56
N VAL A 90 -5.70 -12.98 -4.60
CA VAL A 90 -5.21 -14.37 -4.50
C VAL A 90 -5.43 -15.20 -5.76
N THR A 91 -6.38 -14.83 -6.61
CA THR A 91 -6.63 -15.49 -7.90
C THR A 91 -5.53 -15.26 -8.92
N ALA A 92 -4.84 -14.12 -8.88
CA ALA A 92 -3.82 -13.73 -9.85
C ALA A 92 -2.39 -13.81 -9.29
N VAL A 93 -2.20 -13.61 -7.98
CA VAL A 93 -0.87 -13.55 -7.33
C VAL A 93 -0.66 -14.75 -6.43
N GLY A 94 0.47 -15.43 -6.60
CA GLY A 94 0.85 -16.59 -5.79
C GLY A 94 1.68 -17.62 -6.56
N PRO A 95 2.14 -18.68 -5.91
CA PRO A 95 2.91 -19.73 -6.56
C PRO A 95 2.15 -20.36 -7.74
N GLY A 96 2.75 -20.39 -8.93
CA GLY A 96 2.18 -20.96 -10.15
C GLY A 96 1.01 -20.19 -10.75
N LYS A 97 0.71 -18.99 -10.27
CA LYS A 97 -0.36 -18.11 -10.79
C LYS A 97 0.16 -17.16 -11.87
N ALA A 98 -0.71 -16.33 -12.43
CA ALA A 98 -0.34 -15.38 -13.49
C ALA A 98 0.81 -14.47 -13.06
N ILE A 99 0.81 -14.00 -11.81
CA ILE A 99 1.93 -13.33 -11.16
C ILE A 99 2.56 -14.36 -10.20
N ASP A 100 3.45 -15.18 -10.74
CA ASP A 100 4.05 -16.32 -10.05
C ASP A 100 5.11 -15.86 -9.04
N THR A 101 4.80 -15.97 -7.76
CA THR A 101 5.72 -15.58 -6.68
C THR A 101 6.93 -16.50 -6.51
N ASN A 102 7.00 -17.64 -7.22
CA ASN A 102 8.23 -18.44 -7.34
C ASN A 102 9.27 -17.76 -8.26
N LYS A 103 8.83 -16.86 -9.14
CA LYS A 103 9.67 -16.19 -10.15
C LYS A 103 9.83 -14.71 -9.90
N TYR A 104 8.80 -14.05 -9.41
CA TYR A 104 8.71 -12.61 -9.30
C TYR A 104 8.69 -12.16 -7.85
N PHE A 105 9.35 -11.04 -7.58
CA PHE A 105 9.24 -10.32 -6.34
C PHE A 105 8.12 -9.28 -6.46
N VAL A 106 7.01 -9.54 -5.79
CA VAL A 106 5.82 -8.69 -5.83
C VAL A 106 5.82 -7.75 -4.63
N ILE A 107 5.60 -6.47 -4.87
CA ILE A 107 5.52 -5.41 -3.85
C ILE A 107 4.14 -4.76 -3.96
N CYS A 108 3.49 -4.53 -2.83
CA CYS A 108 2.31 -3.68 -2.74
C CYS A 108 2.42 -2.78 -1.51
N ALA A 109 2.32 -1.46 -1.70
CA ALA A 109 2.26 -0.51 -0.61
C ALA A 109 0.81 -0.17 -0.27
N ASN A 110 0.51 0.10 1.00
CA ASN A 110 -0.68 0.83 1.39
C ASN A 110 -0.48 2.32 1.07
N VAL A 111 -1.44 2.94 0.41
CA VAL A 111 -1.34 4.37 0.05
C VAL A 111 -1.29 5.26 1.27
N ILE A 112 -0.56 6.39 1.20
CA ILE A 112 -0.69 7.47 2.18
C ILE A 112 -2.10 8.05 2.13
N GLY A 113 -2.65 8.43 3.28
CA GLY A 113 -4.08 8.76 3.43
C GLY A 113 -4.97 7.54 3.68
N GLY A 114 -4.42 6.32 3.55
CA GLY A 114 -5.10 5.06 3.84
C GLY A 114 -5.20 4.74 5.34
N CYS A 115 -5.74 3.57 5.65
CA CYS A 115 -5.99 3.16 7.05
C CYS A 115 -5.28 1.86 7.47
N MET A 116 -4.45 1.27 6.58
CA MET A 116 -3.81 -0.02 6.81
C MET A 116 -2.31 0.09 7.10
N GLY A 117 -1.91 1.16 7.79
CA GLY A 117 -0.59 1.32 8.41
C GLY A 117 0.33 2.36 7.78
N SER A 118 0.06 2.85 6.58
CA SER A 118 0.69 4.07 6.05
C SER A 118 0.19 5.31 6.76
N LEU A 119 0.92 6.43 6.62
CA LEU A 119 0.48 7.72 7.17
C LEU A 119 -0.93 8.05 6.70
N GLY A 120 -1.80 8.34 7.65
CA GLY A 120 -3.20 8.69 7.39
C GLY A 120 -3.81 9.53 8.51
N PRO A 121 -5.09 9.89 8.42
CA PRO A 121 -5.77 10.77 9.38
C PRO A 121 -5.72 10.31 10.85
N ARG A 122 -5.48 9.01 11.10
CA ARG A 122 -5.39 8.44 12.45
C ARG A 122 -4.03 8.66 13.12
N ASN A 123 -2.99 8.96 12.35
CA ASN A 123 -1.65 9.19 12.88
C ASN A 123 -1.61 10.48 13.68
N ILE A 124 -0.71 10.51 14.67
CA ILE A 124 -0.48 11.70 15.46
C ILE A 124 0.23 12.76 14.61
N ASN A 125 -0.35 13.94 14.58
CA ASN A 125 0.28 15.12 14.01
C ASN A 125 1.38 15.60 14.96
N PRO A 126 2.66 15.66 14.53
CA PRO A 126 3.77 16.04 15.41
C PRO A 126 3.66 17.48 15.92
N ASP A 127 2.99 18.36 15.18
CA ASP A 127 2.85 19.78 15.56
C ASP A 127 1.83 19.99 16.69
N THR A 128 0.80 19.14 16.76
CA THR A 128 -0.30 19.30 17.72
C THR A 128 -0.35 18.21 18.79
N ASN A 129 0.43 17.14 18.63
CA ASN A 129 0.40 15.92 19.44
C ASN A 129 -1.02 15.27 19.56
N LYS A 130 -1.84 15.45 18.52
CA LYS A 130 -3.19 14.89 18.38
C LYS A 130 -3.33 14.18 17.03
N PRO A 131 -4.29 13.24 16.86
CA PRO A 131 -4.57 12.70 15.55
C PRO A 131 -4.86 13.81 14.54
N TYR A 132 -4.35 13.64 13.31
CA TYR A 132 -4.63 14.60 12.23
C TYR A 132 -6.13 14.82 12.02
N GLY A 133 -6.92 13.75 12.03
CA GLY A 133 -8.36 13.86 11.80
C GLY A 133 -8.67 14.60 10.49
N LEU A 134 -9.50 15.62 10.57
CA LEU A 134 -9.89 16.46 9.42
C LEU A 134 -8.79 17.43 8.96
N GLU A 135 -7.74 17.62 9.76
CA GLU A 135 -6.58 18.46 9.39
C GLU A 135 -5.57 17.71 8.53
N PHE A 136 -5.80 16.41 8.29
CA PHE A 136 -4.94 15.63 7.41
C PHE A 136 -4.87 16.27 6.02
N PRO A 137 -3.68 16.42 5.42
CA PRO A 137 -3.54 17.06 4.13
C PRO A 137 -4.30 16.30 3.04
N VAL A 138 -4.80 17.03 2.05
CA VAL A 138 -5.34 16.44 0.83
C VAL A 138 -4.21 15.70 0.11
N ILE A 139 -4.45 14.42 -0.20
CA ILE A 139 -3.51 13.54 -0.90
C ILE A 139 -4.03 13.29 -2.31
N THR A 140 -3.19 13.54 -3.29
CA THR A 140 -3.48 13.23 -4.69
C THR A 140 -2.92 11.86 -5.09
N ILE A 141 -3.36 11.34 -6.24
CA ILE A 141 -2.77 10.11 -6.84
C ILE A 141 -1.27 10.30 -7.07
N LYS A 142 -0.84 11.48 -7.45
CA LYS A 142 0.58 11.80 -7.65
C LYS A 142 1.38 11.78 -6.35
N ASP A 143 0.79 12.21 -5.24
CA ASP A 143 1.41 12.11 -3.91
C ASP A 143 1.58 10.65 -3.49
N MET A 144 0.55 9.80 -3.71
CA MET A 144 0.61 8.37 -3.43
C MET A 144 1.78 7.71 -4.19
N VAL A 145 1.89 8.02 -5.48
CA VAL A 145 2.93 7.47 -6.37
C VAL A 145 4.33 7.92 -5.94
N ARG A 146 4.50 9.19 -5.60
CA ARG A 146 5.78 9.72 -5.09
C ARG A 146 6.20 9.06 -3.78
N ALA A 147 5.24 8.83 -2.86
CA ALA A 147 5.51 8.10 -1.62
C ALA A 147 5.96 6.65 -1.91
N GLN A 148 5.32 5.97 -2.86
CA GLN A 148 5.64 4.58 -3.20
C GLN A 148 7.00 4.42 -3.89
N GLN A 149 7.51 5.47 -4.56
CA GLN A 149 8.87 5.47 -5.10
C GLN A 149 9.92 5.19 -4.02
N SER A 150 9.71 5.65 -2.78
CA SER A 150 10.62 5.39 -1.66
C SER A 150 10.82 3.89 -1.38
N LEU A 151 9.83 3.04 -1.67
CA LEU A 151 10.01 1.58 -1.57
C LEU A 151 10.96 1.04 -2.62
N LEU A 152 10.89 1.52 -3.85
CA LEU A 152 11.80 1.07 -4.90
C LEU A 152 13.24 1.45 -4.54
N ASP A 153 13.43 2.65 -4.01
CA ASP A 153 14.74 3.13 -3.57
C ASP A 153 15.23 2.32 -2.37
N HIS A 154 14.37 2.00 -1.40
CA HIS A 154 14.68 1.14 -0.25
C HIS A 154 15.17 -0.26 -0.66
N PHE A 155 14.51 -0.89 -1.64
CA PHE A 155 14.94 -2.18 -2.17
C PHE A 155 16.09 -2.07 -3.18
N GLY A 156 16.47 -0.86 -3.58
CA GLY A 156 17.48 -0.59 -4.60
C GLY A 156 17.04 -1.03 -6.00
N ILE A 157 15.74 -1.03 -6.26
CA ILE A 157 15.15 -1.40 -7.56
C ILE A 157 15.21 -0.18 -8.48
N LYS A 158 16.04 -0.26 -9.49
CA LYS A 158 16.19 0.83 -10.48
C LYS A 158 15.05 0.86 -11.48
N LYS A 159 14.57 -0.33 -11.89
CA LYS A 159 13.51 -0.49 -12.88
C LYS A 159 12.67 -1.73 -12.56
N LEU A 160 11.36 -1.57 -12.54
CA LEU A 160 10.42 -2.67 -12.39
C LEU A 160 10.33 -3.48 -13.69
N LEU A 161 10.18 -4.79 -13.58
CA LEU A 161 9.79 -5.65 -14.68
C LEU A 161 8.38 -5.30 -15.15
N CYS A 162 7.47 -5.11 -14.19
CA CYS A 162 6.09 -4.76 -14.47
C CYS A 162 5.51 -3.93 -13.33
N ALA A 163 4.57 -3.06 -13.68
CA ALA A 163 3.69 -2.43 -12.72
C ALA A 163 2.24 -2.68 -13.13
N THR A 164 1.35 -2.97 -12.17
CA THR A 164 -0.05 -3.29 -12.45
C THR A 164 -0.97 -2.77 -11.36
N GLY A 165 -2.21 -2.49 -11.70
CA GLY A 165 -3.22 -2.05 -10.74
C GLY A 165 -4.59 -1.85 -11.38
N GLY A 166 -5.64 -2.03 -10.58
CA GLY A 166 -7.03 -1.90 -11.00
C GLY A 166 -7.73 -0.68 -10.38
N SER A 167 -8.66 -0.06 -11.10
CA SER A 167 -9.44 1.09 -10.62
C SER A 167 -8.52 2.23 -10.17
N MET A 168 -8.61 2.74 -8.95
CA MET A 168 -7.68 3.73 -8.39
C MET A 168 -6.21 3.25 -8.48
N GLY A 169 -5.95 1.94 -8.35
CA GLY A 169 -4.61 1.37 -8.56
C GLY A 169 -4.12 1.52 -9.99
N GLY A 170 -5.02 1.43 -10.98
CA GLY A 170 -4.71 1.72 -12.37
C GLY A 170 -4.43 3.20 -12.62
N MET A 171 -5.14 4.11 -11.93
CA MET A 171 -4.84 5.56 -11.97
C MET A 171 -3.46 5.85 -11.37
N GLN A 172 -3.11 5.20 -10.26
CA GLN A 172 -1.76 5.28 -9.68
C GLN A 172 -0.71 4.79 -10.67
N LEU A 173 -0.96 3.67 -11.36
CA LEU A 173 -0.06 3.15 -12.38
C LEU A 173 0.15 4.12 -13.53
N LEU A 174 -0.92 4.70 -14.09
CA LEU A 174 -0.82 5.70 -15.15
C LEU A 174 -0.02 6.92 -14.69
N GLN A 175 -0.29 7.39 -13.46
CA GLN A 175 0.46 8.50 -12.86
C GLN A 175 1.92 8.13 -12.59
N PHE A 176 2.20 6.87 -12.18
CA PHE A 176 3.56 6.36 -11.99
C PHE A 176 4.35 6.42 -13.28
N CYS A 177 3.79 5.91 -14.38
CA CYS A 177 4.42 5.96 -15.70
C CYS A 177 4.65 7.40 -16.19
N ALA A 178 3.71 8.32 -15.92
CA ALA A 178 3.86 9.72 -16.30
C ALA A 178 4.92 10.46 -15.46
N THR A 179 5.05 10.08 -14.17
CA THR A 179 6.00 10.73 -13.24
C THR A 179 7.41 10.13 -13.35
N PHE A 180 7.49 8.83 -13.61
CA PHE A 180 8.73 8.04 -13.63
C PHE A 180 8.79 7.15 -14.90
N PRO A 181 8.90 7.72 -16.11
CA PRO A 181 8.75 6.98 -17.38
C PRO A 181 9.76 5.84 -17.54
N ASP A 182 10.94 5.96 -16.95
CA ASP A 182 12.01 4.96 -17.09
C ASP A 182 11.99 3.88 -15.99
N LYS A 183 11.09 3.99 -15.01
CA LYS A 183 11.08 3.12 -13.82
C LYS A 183 10.33 1.80 -14.00
N THR A 184 9.66 1.57 -15.14
CA THR A 184 9.04 0.28 -15.43
C THR A 184 9.29 -0.16 -16.86
N PHE A 185 9.47 -1.47 -17.08
CA PHE A 185 9.57 -2.05 -18.40
C PHE A 185 8.19 -2.22 -19.04
N SER A 186 7.20 -2.66 -18.25
CA SER A 186 5.84 -2.86 -18.71
C SER A 186 4.82 -2.34 -17.69
N ALA A 187 3.65 -1.96 -18.18
CA ALA A 187 2.54 -1.44 -17.36
C ALA A 187 1.22 -2.08 -17.81
N ILE A 188 0.44 -2.58 -16.85
CA ILE A 188 -0.85 -3.23 -17.08
C ILE A 188 -1.92 -2.50 -16.27
N PRO A 189 -2.47 -1.39 -16.77
CA PRO A 189 -3.61 -0.71 -16.13
C PRO A 189 -4.90 -1.49 -16.41
N ILE A 190 -5.71 -1.70 -15.36
CA ILE A 190 -6.92 -2.51 -15.43
C ILE A 190 -8.13 -1.66 -15.00
N ALA A 191 -9.18 -1.60 -15.83
CA ALA A 191 -10.44 -0.95 -15.49
C ALA A 191 -10.27 0.44 -14.86
N CYS A 192 -9.49 1.30 -15.49
CA CYS A 192 -9.20 2.65 -15.00
C CYS A 192 -9.27 3.69 -16.13
N SER A 193 -9.26 4.95 -15.74
CA SER A 193 -9.22 6.12 -16.63
C SER A 193 -8.08 7.05 -16.23
N SER A 194 -7.61 7.87 -17.15
CA SER A 194 -6.61 8.93 -16.89
C SER A 194 -7.20 10.12 -16.11
N SER A 195 -8.52 10.27 -16.13
CA SER A 195 -9.26 11.27 -15.36
C SER A 195 -10.56 10.68 -14.86
N HIS A 196 -11.03 11.16 -13.72
CA HIS A 196 -12.33 10.81 -13.15
C HIS A 196 -13.22 12.05 -13.21
N SER A 197 -14.39 11.90 -13.81
CA SER A 197 -15.43 12.94 -13.85
C SER A 197 -16.32 12.84 -12.61
#